data_7f68ffd0b742f8532c5c058afce270f3
#
_entry.id   7f68ffd0b742f8532c5c058afce270f3
#
_cell.length_a   1.000
_cell.length_b   1.000
_cell.length_c   1.000
_cell.angle_alpha   90.00
_cell.angle_beta   90.00
_cell.angle_gamma   90.00
#
_symmetry.space_group_name_H-M   'P 1'
#
loop_
_entity.id
_entity.type
_entity.pdbx_description
1 polymer ?
#
loop_
_entity_poly.entity_id
_entity_poly.type
_entity_poly.pdbx_seq_one_letter_code
_entity_poly.pdbx_strand_id
1 'polypeptide(L)'
;MKTRTQILNEIKTIEKIGGVYKWYMTKEGAYQLGIPLNETTIKNGLHLVYVGLSKDMRMRLQWHTGDKHRPSSIKSGTLSVLRQKLNTLLTGRWDGKEEVDQFMDQHMKVEFEYSDNYETLELREIQANRLPLNARNNPNFTEFRRELSKRNGQAKRNSL
;
A
#
# COMPACT_ATOMS: atom_id res chain seq x y z
N MET A 1 8.61 12.74 2.20
CA MET A 1 8.31 11.37 1.71
C MET A 1 9.58 10.55 1.57
N LYS A 2 9.50 9.25 1.82
CA LYS A 2 10.65 8.33 1.82
C LYS A 2 10.37 7.12 0.94
N THR A 3 11.42 6.61 0.28
CA THR A 3 11.36 5.36 -0.48
C THR A 3 11.33 4.16 0.48
N ARG A 4 10.98 2.98 -0.06
CA ARG A 4 11.06 1.71 0.68
C ARG A 4 12.44 1.51 1.31
N THR A 5 13.50 1.72 0.55
CA THR A 5 14.87 1.55 1.03
C THR A 5 15.22 2.53 2.16
N GLN A 6 14.79 3.80 2.04
CA GLN A 6 14.98 4.78 3.11
C GLN A 6 14.27 4.38 4.39
N ILE A 7 13.03 3.89 4.29
CA ILE A 7 12.28 3.38 5.45
C ILE A 7 13.05 2.21 6.11
N LEU A 8 13.53 1.26 5.32
CA LEU A 8 14.27 0.12 5.86
C LEU A 8 15.56 0.56 6.58
N ASN A 9 16.27 1.52 6.02
CA ASN A 9 17.50 2.05 6.64
C ASN A 9 17.23 2.80 7.95
N GLU A 10 16.05 3.39 8.08
CA GLU A 10 15.67 4.20 9.24
C GLU A 10 14.70 3.48 10.18
N ILE A 11 14.43 2.21 9.97
CA ILE A 11 13.34 1.50 10.64
C ILE A 11 13.43 1.56 12.17
N LYS A 12 14.63 1.55 12.72
CA LYS A 12 14.83 1.61 14.16
C LYS A 12 14.52 2.98 14.76
N THR A 13 14.50 4.03 13.94
CA THR A 13 14.17 5.38 14.37
C THR A 13 12.65 5.65 14.36
N ILE A 14 11.88 4.79 13.67
CA ILE A 14 10.42 4.91 13.62
C ILE A 14 9.86 4.38 14.94
N GLU A 15 9.02 5.20 15.59
CA GLU A 15 8.47 4.85 16.89
C GLU A 15 7.37 3.79 16.77
N LYS A 16 7.20 3.00 17.85
CA LYS A 16 6.17 1.96 17.94
C LYS A 16 4.87 2.52 18.51
N ILE A 17 4.40 3.61 17.94
CA ILE A 17 3.18 4.28 18.33
C ILE A 17 2.25 4.46 17.14
N GLY A 18 1.01 4.84 17.43
CA GLY A 18 -0.04 4.96 16.43
C GLY A 18 0.11 6.13 15.48
N GLY A 19 -0.46 5.98 14.31
CA GLY A 19 -0.45 7.03 13.31
C GLY A 19 -1.11 6.64 12.00
N VAL A 20 -0.97 7.52 11.02
CA VAL A 20 -1.50 7.36 9.66
C VAL A 20 -0.34 7.45 8.67
N TYR A 21 -0.40 6.64 7.64
CA TYR A 21 0.59 6.65 6.57
C TYR A 21 -0.09 6.76 5.20
N LYS A 22 0.64 7.35 4.25
CA LYS A 22 0.16 7.61 2.89
C LYS A 22 1.20 7.15 1.88
N TRP A 23 0.78 6.27 0.97
CA TRP A 23 1.63 5.81 -0.12
C TRP A 23 1.30 6.54 -1.40
N TYR A 24 2.34 7.08 -2.02
CA TYR A 24 2.28 7.80 -3.30
C TYR A 24 2.98 7.00 -4.38
N MET A 25 2.55 7.20 -5.62
CA MET A 25 3.05 6.46 -6.77
C MET A 25 3.30 7.39 -7.95
N THR A 26 4.32 7.08 -8.74
CA THR A 26 4.56 7.78 -10.01
C THR A 26 3.42 7.48 -10.99
N LYS A 27 3.18 8.41 -11.91
CA LYS A 27 2.23 8.19 -13.01
C LYS A 27 2.62 6.97 -13.84
N GLU A 28 3.89 6.79 -14.11
CA GLU A 28 4.42 5.66 -14.88
C GLU A 28 4.16 4.31 -14.19
N GLY A 29 4.36 4.25 -12.87
CA GLY A 29 4.07 3.06 -12.08
C GLY A 29 2.59 2.72 -12.09
N ALA A 30 1.72 3.72 -11.93
CA ALA A 30 0.28 3.52 -11.99
C ALA A 30 -0.15 3.04 -13.39
N TYR A 31 0.40 3.62 -14.45
CA TYR A 31 0.13 3.18 -15.81
C TYR A 31 0.53 1.72 -16.01
N GLN A 32 1.72 1.33 -15.56
CA GLN A 32 2.22 -0.05 -15.66
C GLN A 32 1.27 -1.06 -15.01
N LEU A 33 0.65 -0.69 -13.88
CA LEU A 33 -0.26 -1.57 -13.15
C LEU A 33 -1.74 -1.39 -13.55
N GLY A 34 -2.04 -0.47 -14.46
CA GLY A 34 -3.43 -0.16 -14.84
C GLY A 34 -4.24 0.50 -13.73
N ILE A 35 -3.58 1.20 -12.80
CA ILE A 35 -4.24 1.90 -11.70
C ILE A 35 -4.80 3.24 -12.21
N PRO A 36 -6.11 3.49 -12.05
CA PRO A 36 -6.70 4.77 -12.46
C PRO A 36 -6.27 5.88 -11.50
N LEU A 37 -5.97 7.06 -12.04
CA LEU A 37 -5.50 8.22 -11.27
C LEU A 37 -6.45 9.42 -11.37
N ASN A 38 -7.69 9.22 -11.79
CA ASN A 38 -8.66 10.30 -11.99
C ASN A 38 -8.87 11.11 -10.71
N GLU A 39 -8.45 12.38 -10.73
CA GLU A 39 -8.62 13.33 -9.62
C GLU A 39 -7.96 12.87 -8.31
N THR A 40 -6.92 12.06 -8.38
CA THR A 40 -6.11 11.73 -7.20
C THR A 40 -5.33 12.95 -6.73
N THR A 41 -5.03 13.01 -5.44
CA THR A 41 -4.18 14.06 -4.88
C THR A 41 -2.75 13.89 -5.35
N ILE A 42 -2.12 14.98 -5.81
CA ILE A 42 -0.74 14.99 -6.29
C ILE A 42 0.12 15.78 -5.31
N LYS A 43 1.24 15.22 -4.91
CA LYS A 43 2.24 15.87 -4.06
C LYS A 43 3.64 15.53 -4.57
N ASN A 44 4.44 16.55 -4.84
CA ASN A 44 5.79 16.39 -5.41
C ASN A 44 5.80 15.53 -6.67
N GLY A 45 4.79 15.68 -7.54
CA GLY A 45 4.65 14.91 -8.78
C GLY A 45 4.21 13.46 -8.60
N LEU A 46 3.91 13.03 -7.38
CA LEU A 46 3.45 11.68 -7.08
C LEU A 46 1.96 11.67 -6.72
N HIS A 47 1.27 10.62 -7.11
CA HIS A 47 -0.17 10.45 -6.87
C HIS A 47 -0.43 9.66 -5.60
N LEU A 48 -1.28 10.18 -4.72
CA LEU A 48 -1.70 9.47 -3.52
C LEU A 48 -2.62 8.31 -3.92
N VAL A 49 -2.22 7.09 -3.58
CA VAL A 49 -2.95 5.88 -3.98
C VAL A 49 -3.48 5.06 -2.82
N TYR A 50 -2.91 5.21 -1.63
CA TYR A 50 -3.30 4.40 -0.47
C TYR A 50 -3.06 5.15 0.84
N VAL A 51 -4.05 5.10 1.73
CA VAL A 51 -3.97 5.64 3.10
C VAL A 51 -4.26 4.50 4.08
N GLY A 52 -3.49 4.42 5.14
CA GLY A 52 -3.74 3.43 6.17
C GLY A 52 -3.38 3.93 7.57
N LEU A 53 -3.77 3.16 8.56
CA LEU A 53 -3.48 3.43 9.96
C LEU A 53 -2.73 2.27 10.60
N SER A 54 -2.10 2.54 11.72
CA SER A 54 -1.52 1.50 12.56
C SER A 54 -1.46 1.96 14.02
N LYS A 55 -1.54 1.00 14.93
CA LYS A 55 -1.23 1.19 16.36
C LYS A 55 0.28 1.21 16.59
N ASP A 56 1.03 0.60 15.69
CA ASP A 56 2.50 0.48 15.75
C ASP A 56 3.04 0.80 14.35
N MET A 57 3.47 2.04 14.17
CA MET A 57 3.93 2.54 12.87
C MET A 57 5.17 1.78 12.38
N ARG A 58 6.12 1.49 13.27
CA ARG A 58 7.32 0.73 12.89
C ARG A 58 6.96 -0.63 12.30
N MET A 59 6.14 -1.40 12.99
CA MET A 59 5.72 -2.72 12.54
C MET A 59 4.99 -2.66 11.21
N ARG A 60 4.07 -1.71 11.06
CA ARG A 60 3.27 -1.57 9.83
C ARG A 60 4.13 -1.21 8.63
N LEU A 61 5.06 -0.28 8.78
CA LEU A 61 5.95 0.09 7.70
C LEU A 61 6.94 -1.03 7.37
N GLN A 62 7.37 -1.83 8.35
CA GLN A 62 8.14 -3.04 8.07
C GLN A 62 7.36 -3.99 7.16
N TRP A 63 6.09 -4.24 7.47
CA TRP A 63 5.25 -5.13 6.65
C TRP A 63 5.07 -4.60 5.23
N HIS A 64 4.78 -3.33 5.08
CA HIS A 64 4.60 -2.73 3.75
C HIS A 64 5.90 -2.71 2.94
N THR A 65 7.05 -2.66 3.58
CA THR A 65 8.35 -2.62 2.90
C THR A 65 8.97 -4.00 2.65
N GLY A 66 8.31 -5.08 3.04
CA GLY A 66 8.68 -6.43 2.66
C GLY A 66 8.89 -7.43 3.79
N ASP A 67 8.89 -6.99 5.06
CA ASP A 67 8.95 -7.92 6.17
C ASP A 67 7.73 -8.87 6.13
N LYS A 68 7.95 -10.14 6.48
CA LYS A 68 6.91 -11.17 6.43
C LYS A 68 6.31 -11.44 5.04
N HIS A 69 6.93 -10.97 3.98
CA HIS A 69 6.54 -11.38 2.63
C HIS A 69 7.15 -12.76 2.32
N ARG A 70 6.50 -13.81 2.81
CA ARG A 70 7.00 -15.19 2.79
C ARG A 70 5.82 -16.17 2.69
N PRO A 71 6.08 -17.45 2.34
CA PRO A 71 5.01 -18.44 2.11
C PRO A 71 4.01 -18.58 3.26
N SER A 72 4.45 -18.53 4.50
CA SER A 72 3.55 -18.64 5.67
C SER A 72 2.55 -17.50 5.74
N SER A 73 2.97 -16.27 5.43
CA SER A 73 2.08 -15.10 5.42
C SER A 73 1.11 -15.14 4.25
N ILE A 74 1.52 -15.66 3.11
CA ILE A 74 0.65 -15.87 1.96
C ILE A 74 -0.44 -16.90 2.30
N LYS A 75 -0.04 -18.04 2.83
CA LYS A 75 -0.96 -19.12 3.20
C LYS A 75 -1.99 -18.67 4.24
N SER A 76 -1.56 -17.95 5.27
CA SER A 76 -2.43 -17.44 6.33
C SER A 76 -3.24 -16.21 5.92
N GLY A 77 -2.93 -15.58 4.79
CA GLY A 77 -3.58 -14.35 4.35
C GLY A 77 -3.16 -13.10 5.11
N THR A 78 -2.02 -13.15 5.83
CA THR A 78 -1.52 -12.05 6.66
C THR A 78 -0.49 -11.16 5.96
N LEU A 79 -0.20 -11.43 4.68
CA LEU A 79 0.63 -10.52 3.88
C LEU A 79 0.03 -9.11 3.87
N SER A 80 0.86 -8.08 3.95
CA SER A 80 0.43 -6.68 3.85
C SER A 80 -0.57 -6.48 2.70
N VAL A 81 -1.70 -5.86 3.00
CA VAL A 81 -2.77 -5.64 2.01
C VAL A 81 -2.27 -4.83 0.81
N LEU A 82 -1.43 -3.82 1.05
CA LEU A 82 -0.81 -3.06 -0.05
C LEU A 82 0.03 -3.98 -0.94
N ARG A 83 0.86 -4.83 -0.35
CA ARG A 83 1.71 -5.76 -1.10
C ARG A 83 0.91 -6.84 -1.82
N GLN A 84 -0.20 -7.29 -1.24
CA GLN A 84 -1.14 -8.19 -1.92
C GLN A 84 -1.62 -7.56 -3.23
N LYS A 85 -2.08 -6.33 -3.17
CA LYS A 85 -2.62 -5.60 -4.33
C LYS A 85 -1.56 -5.31 -5.38
N LEU A 86 -0.40 -4.83 -4.96
CA LEU A 86 0.71 -4.58 -5.88
C LEU A 86 1.15 -5.87 -6.57
N ASN A 87 1.28 -6.96 -5.82
CA ASN A 87 1.69 -8.24 -6.38
C ASN A 87 0.66 -8.80 -7.35
N THR A 88 -0.62 -8.70 -7.00
CA THR A 88 -1.71 -9.10 -7.88
C THR A 88 -1.66 -8.37 -9.22
N LEU A 89 -1.48 -7.05 -9.18
CA LEU A 89 -1.44 -6.22 -10.38
C LEU A 89 -0.15 -6.44 -11.19
N LEU A 90 0.95 -6.75 -10.52
CA LEU A 90 2.26 -6.88 -11.16
C LEU A 90 2.51 -8.28 -11.73
N THR A 91 2.14 -9.33 -10.99
CA THR A 91 2.48 -10.71 -11.32
C THR A 91 1.28 -11.66 -11.40
N GLY A 92 0.12 -11.29 -10.88
CA GLY A 92 -1.03 -12.19 -10.75
C GLY A 92 -0.86 -13.25 -9.66
N ARG A 93 0.13 -13.10 -8.79
CA ARG A 93 0.47 -14.00 -7.69
C ARG A 93 0.86 -13.17 -6.46
N TRP A 94 0.91 -13.78 -5.28
CA TRP A 94 1.35 -13.08 -4.05
C TRP A 94 2.80 -13.38 -3.66
N ASP A 95 3.48 -14.26 -4.35
CA ASP A 95 4.84 -14.71 -4.01
C ASP A 95 5.96 -13.96 -4.74
N GLY A 96 5.62 -12.88 -5.45
CA GLY A 96 6.60 -12.04 -6.15
C GLY A 96 7.18 -10.94 -5.27
N LYS A 97 7.85 -11.31 -4.17
CA LYS A 97 8.46 -10.33 -3.24
C LYS A 97 9.45 -9.40 -3.94
N GLU A 98 10.35 -9.96 -4.73
CA GLU A 98 11.39 -9.18 -5.39
C GLU A 98 10.81 -8.20 -6.40
N GLU A 99 9.82 -8.63 -7.16
CA GLU A 99 9.14 -7.80 -8.15
C GLU A 99 8.44 -6.61 -7.48
N VAL A 100 7.76 -6.84 -6.35
CA VAL A 100 7.12 -5.77 -5.58
C VAL A 100 8.16 -4.84 -4.97
N ASP A 101 9.25 -5.37 -4.41
CA ASP A 101 10.32 -4.56 -3.85
C ASP A 101 10.91 -3.62 -4.91
N GLN A 102 11.22 -4.14 -6.10
CA GLN A 102 11.76 -3.33 -7.20
C GLN A 102 10.76 -2.28 -7.67
N PHE A 103 9.50 -2.64 -7.81
CA PHE A 103 8.46 -1.70 -8.20
C PHE A 103 8.31 -0.57 -7.17
N MET A 104 8.27 -0.89 -5.88
CA MET A 104 8.16 0.11 -4.84
C MET A 104 9.39 1.04 -4.81
N ASP A 105 10.59 0.47 -4.94
CA ASP A 105 11.83 1.27 -4.97
C ASP A 105 11.85 2.26 -6.14
N GLN A 106 11.30 1.88 -7.26
CA GLN A 106 11.31 2.69 -8.49
C GLN A 106 10.16 3.70 -8.53
N HIS A 107 8.97 3.36 -8.01
CA HIS A 107 7.75 4.10 -8.28
C HIS A 107 7.01 4.63 -7.06
N MET A 108 7.40 4.28 -5.84
CA MET A 108 6.60 4.62 -4.66
C MET A 108 7.40 5.31 -3.57
N LYS A 109 6.71 6.21 -2.85
CA LYS A 109 7.21 6.83 -1.61
C LYS A 109 6.09 6.89 -0.59
N VAL A 110 6.47 6.92 0.68
CA VAL A 110 5.54 6.97 1.81
C VAL A 110 5.85 8.19 2.68
N GLU A 111 4.81 8.78 3.24
CA GLU A 111 4.90 9.70 4.37
C GLU A 111 3.99 9.20 5.47
N PHE A 112 4.31 9.55 6.70
CA PHE A 112 3.51 9.16 7.85
C PHE A 112 3.58 10.21 8.94
N GLU A 113 2.56 10.22 9.81
CA GLU A 113 2.52 11.06 10.99
C GLU A 113 1.99 10.28 12.18
N TYR A 114 2.54 10.54 13.34
CA TYR A 114 2.04 9.98 14.60
C TYR A 114 0.80 10.73 15.05
N SER A 115 -0.17 10.02 15.61
CA SER A 115 -1.38 10.62 16.14
C SER A 115 -2.07 9.65 17.09
N ASP A 116 -2.56 10.17 18.22
CA ASP A 116 -3.41 9.41 19.13
C ASP A 116 -4.81 9.20 18.54
N ASN A 117 -5.23 10.07 17.61
CA ASN A 117 -6.52 10.01 16.93
C ASN A 117 -6.38 9.40 15.51
N TYR A 118 -5.56 8.38 15.36
CA TYR A 118 -5.26 7.82 14.03
C TYR A 118 -6.49 7.28 13.31
N GLU A 119 -7.47 6.73 14.01
CA GLU A 119 -8.70 6.22 13.39
C GLU A 119 -9.52 7.35 12.75
N THR A 120 -9.72 8.45 13.47
CA THR A 120 -10.43 9.63 12.96
C THR A 120 -9.66 10.28 11.82
N LEU A 121 -8.34 10.36 11.96
CA LEU A 121 -7.48 10.96 10.95
C LEU A 121 -7.48 10.15 9.65
N GLU A 122 -7.39 8.83 9.74
CA GLU A 122 -7.46 7.96 8.54
C GLU A 122 -8.80 8.13 7.84
N LEU A 123 -9.90 8.08 8.57
CA LEU A 123 -11.23 8.22 7.97
C LEU A 123 -11.37 9.56 7.26
N ARG A 124 -10.89 10.63 7.87
CA ARG A 124 -10.89 11.96 7.25
C ARG A 124 -10.09 11.98 5.95
N GLU A 125 -8.92 11.37 5.95
CA GLU A 125 -8.06 11.31 4.75
C GLU A 125 -8.70 10.47 3.64
N ILE A 126 -9.34 9.36 3.99
CA ILE A 126 -10.04 8.52 3.00
C ILE A 126 -11.22 9.29 2.39
N GLN A 127 -11.96 10.04 3.20
CA GLN A 127 -13.10 10.83 2.71
C GLN A 127 -12.68 12.04 1.88
N ALA A 128 -11.51 12.61 2.19
CA ALA A 128 -11.00 13.81 1.50
C ALA A 128 -10.29 13.50 0.17
N ASN A 129 -9.94 12.25 -0.10
CA ASN A 129 -9.12 11.87 -1.25
C ASN A 129 -9.78 10.79 -2.10
N ARG A 130 -9.42 10.76 -3.39
CA ARG A 130 -9.80 9.67 -4.29
C ARG A 130 -8.65 8.66 -4.30
N LEU A 131 -8.89 7.46 -3.75
CA LEU A 131 -7.85 6.47 -3.46
C LEU A 131 -8.11 5.16 -4.20
N PRO A 132 -7.36 4.84 -5.26
CA PRO A 132 -7.66 3.64 -6.06
C PRO A 132 -7.35 2.32 -5.32
N LEU A 133 -6.49 2.32 -4.31
CA LEU A 133 -6.10 1.09 -3.63
C LEU A 133 -6.76 0.88 -2.27
N ASN A 134 -7.52 1.84 -1.76
CA ASN A 134 -8.26 1.67 -0.51
C ASN A 134 -9.57 0.90 -0.71
N ALA A 135 -9.90 0.03 0.24
CA ALA A 135 -11.16 -0.73 0.21
C ALA A 135 -12.23 -0.13 1.13
N ARG A 136 -11.93 0.03 2.41
CA ARG A 136 -12.91 0.48 3.41
C ARG A 136 -13.23 1.97 3.26
N ASN A 137 -14.50 2.31 3.47
CA ASN A 137 -15.00 3.69 3.52
C ASN A 137 -14.65 4.52 2.28
N ASN A 138 -14.40 3.87 1.16
CA ASN A 138 -13.98 4.49 -0.09
C ASN A 138 -15.08 4.38 -1.14
N PRO A 139 -15.76 5.49 -1.52
CA PRO A 139 -16.81 5.46 -2.52
C PRO A 139 -16.29 5.53 -3.96
N ASN A 140 -14.97 5.68 -4.14
CA ASN A 140 -14.36 5.97 -5.44
C ASN A 140 -13.76 4.72 -6.10
N PHE A 141 -13.59 4.74 -7.42
CA PHE A 141 -12.96 3.68 -8.21
C PHE A 141 -13.62 2.31 -8.03
N THR A 142 -14.95 2.27 -7.90
CA THR A 142 -15.69 1.07 -7.54
C THR A 142 -15.46 -0.10 -8.50
N GLU A 143 -15.48 0.14 -9.80
CA GLU A 143 -15.25 -0.91 -10.81
C GLU A 143 -13.84 -1.47 -10.73
N PHE A 144 -12.85 -0.59 -10.68
CA PHE A 144 -11.44 -1.00 -10.55
C PHE A 144 -11.23 -1.82 -9.28
N ARG A 145 -11.74 -1.35 -8.14
CA ARG A 145 -11.59 -2.04 -6.85
C ARG A 145 -12.28 -3.39 -6.82
N ARG A 146 -13.45 -3.50 -7.45
CA ARG A 146 -14.18 -4.77 -7.55
C ARG A 146 -13.38 -5.78 -8.36
N GLU A 147 -12.87 -5.39 -9.51
CA GLU A 147 -12.04 -6.25 -10.36
C GLU A 147 -10.74 -6.64 -9.66
N LEU A 148 -10.10 -5.69 -8.99
CA LEU A 148 -8.89 -5.95 -8.21
C LEU A 148 -9.15 -6.97 -7.08
N SER A 149 -10.29 -6.86 -6.40
CA SER A 149 -10.67 -7.81 -5.34
C SER A 149 -10.79 -9.24 -5.87
N LYS A 150 -11.41 -9.43 -7.04
CA LYS A 150 -11.50 -10.74 -7.70
C LYS A 150 -10.12 -11.27 -8.05
N ARG A 151 -9.29 -10.46 -8.69
CA ARG A 151 -7.93 -10.81 -9.08
C ARG A 151 -7.05 -11.11 -7.87
N ASN A 152 -7.25 -10.39 -6.77
CA ASN A 152 -6.49 -10.59 -5.53
C ASN A 152 -6.77 -11.98 -4.92
N GLY A 153 -8.02 -12.39 -4.90
CA GLY A 153 -8.39 -13.75 -4.47
C GLY A 153 -7.79 -14.83 -5.36
N GLN A 154 -7.81 -14.64 -6.67
CA GLN A 154 -7.19 -15.58 -7.62
C GLN A 154 -5.67 -15.61 -7.46
N ALA A 155 -5.03 -14.46 -7.28
CA ALA A 155 -3.59 -14.35 -7.08
C ALA A 155 -3.12 -15.12 -5.84
N LYS A 156 -3.89 -15.08 -4.76
CA LYS A 156 -3.62 -15.90 -3.57
C LYS A 156 -3.64 -17.39 -3.92
N ARG A 157 -4.70 -17.85 -4.58
CA ARG A 157 -4.82 -19.26 -4.98
C ARG A 157 -3.68 -19.70 -5.91
N ASN A 158 -3.27 -18.84 -6.84
CA ASN A 158 -2.16 -19.12 -7.75
C ASN A 158 -0.82 -19.30 -7.01
N SER A 159 -0.70 -18.81 -5.79
CA SER A 159 0.53 -18.81 -5.00
C SER A 159 0.63 -19.99 -4.04
N LEU A 160 -0.44 -20.76 -3.89
CA LEU A 160 -0.51 -21.89 -2.95
C LEU A 160 -0.08 -23.22 -3.57
#